data_5faeb579710f6631538e4a4ae62e0f62
#
_entry.id   5faeb579710f6631538e4a4ae62e0f62
#
_cell.length_a   1.000
_cell.length_b   1.000
_cell.length_c   1.000
_cell.angle_alpha   90.00
_cell.angle_beta   90.00
_cell.angle_gamma   90.00
#
_symmetry.space_group_name_H-M   'P 1'
#
loop_
_entity.id
_entity.type
_entity.pdbx_description
1 polymer ?
#
loop_
_entity_poly.entity_id
_entity_poly.type
_entity_poly.pdbx_seq_one_letter_code
_entity_poly.pdbx_strand_id
1 'polypeptide(L)'
;MTTYTFAITGLRHHDFANRLDELYDNAMGKRMSISIEHDNPGEMDAVIVYWGRNFVGYVRSGTDRERACSLILSSGRGSMFGKIVEVDRDHRVLWMEIVTDVNNIE
;
A
#
# COMPACT_ATOMS: atom_id res chain seq x y z
N MET A 1 -3.77 -1.68 20.43
CA MET A 1 -3.45 -1.75 18.99
C MET A 1 -4.34 -0.82 18.20
N THR A 2 -3.80 -0.25 17.15
CA THR A 2 -4.53 0.64 16.25
C THR A 2 -4.54 0.04 14.85
N THR A 3 -5.68 0.16 14.16
CA THR A 3 -5.84 -0.34 12.81
C THR A 3 -5.93 0.84 11.84
N TYR A 4 -5.13 0.80 10.79
CA TYR A 4 -5.13 1.80 9.73
C TYR A 4 -5.51 1.12 8.42
N THR A 5 -6.33 1.78 7.62
CA THR A 5 -6.77 1.27 6.31
C THR A 5 -6.37 2.24 5.22
N PHE A 6 -5.75 1.72 4.18
CA PHE A 6 -5.24 2.53 3.07
C PHE A 6 -5.74 2.01 1.73
N ALA A 7 -6.05 2.93 0.82
CA ALA A 7 -6.37 2.59 -0.56
C ALA A 7 -5.09 2.43 -1.38
N ILE A 8 -5.01 1.36 -2.15
CA ILE A 8 -3.91 1.09 -3.07
C ILE A 8 -4.42 1.35 -4.49
N THR A 9 -3.75 2.22 -5.22
CA THR A 9 -4.13 2.65 -6.56
C THR A 9 -2.99 2.47 -7.55
N GLY A 10 -3.22 2.84 -8.81
CA GLY A 10 -2.19 2.74 -9.86
C GLY A 10 -1.93 1.32 -10.34
N LEU A 11 -2.85 0.40 -10.09
CA LEU A 11 -2.68 -1.03 -10.39
C LEU A 11 -2.43 -1.33 -11.86
N ARG A 12 -2.89 -0.47 -12.76
CA ARG A 12 -2.79 -0.65 -14.21
C ARG A 12 -1.42 -0.30 -14.78
N HIS A 13 -0.52 0.23 -13.98
CA HIS A 13 0.73 0.80 -14.46
C HIS A 13 1.99 0.01 -14.08
N HIS A 14 1.83 -1.10 -13.37
CA HIS A 14 2.96 -1.83 -12.80
C HIS A 14 2.91 -3.31 -13.18
N ASP A 15 3.44 -4.20 -12.34
CA ASP A 15 3.66 -5.59 -12.71
C ASP A 15 2.40 -6.39 -13.03
N PHE A 16 1.24 -5.96 -12.53
CA PHE A 16 -0.03 -6.60 -12.81
C PHE A 16 -0.83 -5.91 -13.92
N ALA A 17 -0.23 -4.97 -14.65
CA ALA A 17 -0.94 -4.18 -15.66
C ALA A 17 -1.69 -5.03 -16.70
N ASN A 18 -1.09 -6.15 -17.11
CA ASN A 18 -1.67 -7.04 -18.12
C ASN A 18 -2.38 -8.27 -17.53
N ARG A 19 -2.52 -8.32 -16.20
CA ARG A 19 -3.14 -9.45 -15.50
C ARG A 19 -3.88 -8.98 -14.24
N LEU A 20 -4.69 -7.93 -14.41
CA LEU A 20 -5.47 -7.36 -13.30
C LEU A 20 -6.46 -8.36 -12.72
N ASP A 21 -7.07 -9.21 -13.56
CA ASP A 21 -8.00 -10.23 -13.07
C ASP A 21 -7.30 -11.20 -12.12
N GLU A 22 -6.07 -11.59 -12.44
CA GLU A 22 -5.27 -12.43 -11.56
C GLU A 22 -5.02 -11.75 -10.21
N LEU A 23 -4.67 -10.47 -10.24
CA LEU A 23 -4.48 -9.70 -9.02
C LEU A 23 -5.77 -9.67 -8.19
N TYR A 24 -6.89 -9.27 -8.79
CA TYR A 24 -8.16 -9.16 -8.09
C TYR A 24 -8.65 -10.50 -7.53
N ASP A 25 -8.45 -11.58 -8.28
CA ASP A 25 -8.91 -12.90 -7.85
C ASP A 25 -8.11 -13.45 -6.67
N ASN A 26 -6.87 -13.02 -6.50
CA ASN A 26 -5.96 -13.62 -5.53
C ASN A 26 -5.50 -12.70 -4.40
N ALA A 27 -5.75 -11.39 -4.50
CA ALA A 27 -5.22 -10.43 -3.53
C ALA A 27 -5.88 -10.48 -2.15
N MET A 28 -7.16 -10.84 -2.11
CA MET A 28 -7.93 -10.83 -0.85
C MET A 28 -7.25 -11.68 0.22
N GLY A 29 -7.04 -11.09 1.38
CA GLY A 29 -6.40 -11.77 2.51
C GLY A 29 -4.89 -11.90 2.41
N LYS A 30 -4.28 -11.43 1.34
CA LYS A 30 -2.83 -11.57 1.14
C LYS A 30 -2.06 -10.46 1.84
N ARG A 31 -0.87 -10.82 2.30
CA ARG A 31 0.06 -9.91 2.93
C ARG A 31 0.92 -9.23 1.88
N MET A 32 0.97 -7.91 1.93
CA MET A 32 1.78 -7.09 1.03
C MET A 32 2.60 -6.10 1.85
N SER A 33 3.70 -5.63 1.30
CA SER A 33 4.56 -4.67 1.99
C SER A 33 4.40 -3.27 1.42
N ILE A 34 4.60 -2.26 2.28
CA ILE A 34 4.68 -0.87 1.87
C ILE A 34 6.04 -0.31 2.27
N SER A 35 6.59 0.56 1.41
CA SER A 35 7.85 1.25 1.67
C SER A 35 7.85 2.61 1.00
N ILE A 36 8.67 3.53 1.49
CA ILE A 36 8.77 4.87 0.95
C ILE A 36 9.74 4.87 -0.23
N GLU A 37 9.33 5.44 -1.35
CA GLU A 37 10.17 5.62 -2.52
C GLU A 37 10.85 6.99 -2.44
N HIS A 38 12.14 7.02 -2.13
CA HIS A 38 12.89 8.27 -1.95
C HIS A 38 13.46 8.84 -3.26
N ASP A 39 13.51 8.04 -4.32
CA ASP A 39 14.17 8.40 -5.57
C ASP A 39 13.22 8.97 -6.64
N ASN A 40 12.00 9.28 -6.27
CA ASN A 40 11.03 9.85 -7.21
C ASN A 40 11.11 11.38 -7.20
N PRO A 41 11.73 12.01 -8.20
CA PRO A 41 11.91 13.47 -8.20
C PRO A 41 10.61 14.25 -8.41
N GLY A 42 9.57 13.59 -8.89
CA GLY A 42 8.29 14.24 -9.17
C GLY A 42 7.29 14.20 -8.02
N GLU A 43 7.51 13.35 -7.03
CA GLU A 43 6.60 13.20 -5.92
C GLU A 43 7.35 12.96 -4.62
N MET A 44 7.02 13.76 -3.61
CA MET A 44 7.60 13.53 -2.29
C MET A 44 6.99 12.29 -1.66
N ASP A 45 7.86 11.38 -1.24
CA ASP A 45 7.50 10.28 -0.35
C ASP A 45 6.36 9.39 -0.86
N ALA A 46 6.38 9.04 -2.15
CA ALA A 46 5.44 8.06 -2.68
C ALA A 46 5.62 6.74 -1.91
N VAL A 47 4.52 6.08 -1.56
CA VAL A 47 4.56 4.81 -0.84
C VAL A 47 4.22 3.69 -1.80
N ILE A 48 5.21 2.83 -2.05
CA ILE A 48 5.13 1.71 -2.98
C ILE A 48 4.56 0.49 -2.28
N VAL A 49 3.74 -0.26 -2.99
CA VAL A 49 3.18 -1.52 -2.50
C VAL A 49 3.76 -2.67 -3.30
N TYR A 50 4.34 -3.64 -2.60
CA TYR A 50 4.87 -4.87 -3.18
C TYR A 50 4.13 -6.10 -2.66
N TRP A 51 3.87 -7.03 -3.55
CA TRP A 51 3.42 -8.37 -3.21
C TRP A 51 4.55 -9.34 -3.59
N GLY A 52 5.34 -9.72 -2.60
CA GLY A 52 6.59 -10.42 -2.86
C GLY A 52 7.52 -9.53 -3.66
N ARG A 53 7.85 -9.92 -4.89
CA ARG A 53 8.71 -9.15 -5.79
C ARG A 53 7.94 -8.31 -6.80
N ASN A 54 6.62 -8.42 -6.82
CA ASN A 54 5.80 -7.71 -7.79
C ASN A 54 5.43 -6.32 -7.29
N PHE A 55 5.66 -5.34 -8.12
CA PHE A 55 5.25 -3.95 -7.86
C PHE A 55 3.75 -3.86 -8.17
N VAL A 56 2.94 -3.73 -7.13
CA VAL A 56 1.47 -3.72 -7.26
C VAL A 56 0.94 -2.33 -7.61
N GLY A 57 1.36 -1.33 -6.88
CA GLY A 57 0.87 0.05 -7.05
C GLY A 57 1.37 0.93 -5.93
N TYR A 58 0.64 2.01 -5.69
CA TYR A 58 0.97 2.99 -4.66
C TYR A 58 -0.16 3.15 -3.67
N VAL A 59 0.17 3.48 -2.43
CA VAL A 59 -0.83 4.01 -1.49
C VAL A 59 -1.37 5.32 -2.07
N ARG A 60 -2.70 5.48 -2.07
CA ARG A 60 -3.34 6.66 -2.63
C ARG A 60 -2.75 7.94 -2.03
N SER A 61 -2.48 8.93 -2.90
CA SER A 61 -1.93 10.22 -2.47
C SER A 61 -2.91 10.95 -1.52
N GLY A 62 -2.38 11.89 -0.75
CA GLY A 62 -3.15 12.63 0.23
C GLY A 62 -3.02 12.03 1.62
N THR A 63 -4.11 12.00 2.37
CA THR A 63 -4.12 11.56 3.76
C THR A 63 -3.59 10.13 3.94
N ASP A 64 -3.97 9.21 3.06
CA ASP A 64 -3.53 7.82 3.15
C ASP A 64 -2.01 7.73 3.03
N ARG A 65 -1.43 8.43 2.05
CA ARG A 65 0.02 8.44 1.85
C ARG A 65 0.75 9.06 3.05
N GLU A 66 0.23 10.17 3.57
CA GLU A 66 0.84 10.83 4.72
C GLU A 66 0.86 9.94 5.94
N ARG A 67 -0.26 9.25 6.21
CA ARG A 67 -0.35 8.31 7.32
C ARG A 67 0.56 7.10 7.14
N ALA A 68 0.61 6.56 5.92
CA ALA A 68 1.48 5.43 5.62
C ALA A 68 2.95 5.80 5.81
N CYS A 69 3.37 6.97 5.32
CA CYS A 69 4.73 7.47 5.54
C CYS A 69 5.05 7.58 7.03
N SER A 70 4.15 8.18 7.81
CA SER A 70 4.34 8.35 9.25
C SER A 70 4.48 7.00 9.96
N LEU A 71 3.68 6.01 9.58
CA LEU A 71 3.78 4.67 10.15
C LEU A 71 5.12 4.02 9.84
N ILE A 72 5.56 4.09 8.59
CA ILE A 72 6.84 3.50 8.17
C ILE A 72 7.99 4.15 8.93
N LEU A 73 8.00 5.48 8.99
CA LEU A 73 9.05 6.22 9.71
C LEU A 73 9.04 5.89 11.20
N SER A 74 7.87 5.80 11.80
CA SER A 74 7.74 5.46 13.22
C SER A 74 8.18 4.04 13.54
N SER A 75 8.07 3.13 12.59
CA SER A 75 8.49 1.74 12.78
C SER A 75 10.00 1.59 12.85
N GLY A 76 10.74 2.53 12.27
CA GLY A 76 12.21 2.47 12.18
C GLY A 76 12.75 1.37 11.26
N ARG A 77 11.89 0.70 10.51
CA ARG A 77 12.27 -0.45 9.67
C ARG A 77 12.37 -0.15 8.19
N GLY A 78 11.88 1.01 7.75
CA GLY A 78 11.84 1.37 6.34
C GLY A 78 10.70 0.75 5.54
N SER A 79 10.02 -0.23 6.08
CA SER A 79 8.88 -0.88 5.47
C SER A 79 7.95 -1.46 6.51
N MET A 80 6.71 -1.74 6.11
CA MET A 80 5.73 -2.42 6.94
C MET A 80 4.91 -3.38 6.09
N PHE A 81 4.28 -4.35 6.74
CA PHE A 81 3.38 -5.28 6.08
C PHE A 81 1.94 -4.98 6.46
N GLY A 82 1.06 -5.11 5.48
CA GLY A 82 -0.37 -5.04 5.68
C GLY A 82 -1.06 -6.21 5.00
N LYS A 83 -2.36 -6.32 5.22
CA LYS A 83 -3.20 -7.37 4.67
C LYS A 83 -4.28 -6.75 3.81
N ILE A 84 -4.51 -7.30 2.63
CA ILE A 84 -5.59 -6.84 1.77
C ILE A 84 -6.91 -7.35 2.34
N VAL A 85 -7.81 -6.42 2.65
CA VAL A 85 -9.09 -6.72 3.30
C VAL A 85 -10.29 -6.49 2.38
N GLU A 86 -10.09 -5.79 1.27
CA GLU A 86 -11.14 -5.55 0.29
C GLU A 86 -10.54 -5.39 -1.10
N VAL A 87 -11.23 -5.92 -2.11
CA VAL A 87 -10.88 -5.75 -3.52
C VAL A 87 -12.04 -5.07 -4.21
N ASP A 88 -11.84 -3.85 -4.70
CA ASP A 88 -12.85 -3.08 -5.42
C ASP A 88 -12.46 -3.03 -6.90
N ARG A 89 -12.99 -3.98 -7.69
CA ARG A 89 -12.69 -4.07 -9.12
C ARG A 89 -13.23 -2.89 -9.91
N ASP A 90 -14.39 -2.39 -9.51
CA ASP A 90 -15.07 -1.31 -10.24
C ASP A 90 -14.28 -0.01 -10.19
N HIS A 91 -13.66 0.28 -9.05
CA HIS A 91 -12.86 1.47 -8.85
C HIS A 91 -11.35 1.22 -9.00
N ARG A 92 -10.95 -0.04 -9.23
CA ARG A 92 -9.54 -0.45 -9.38
C ARG A 92 -8.72 -0.09 -8.16
N VAL A 93 -9.24 -0.44 -6.99
CA VAL A 93 -8.62 -0.15 -5.70
C VAL A 93 -8.53 -1.43 -4.88
N LEU A 94 -7.40 -1.61 -4.22
CA LEU A 94 -7.26 -2.61 -3.15
C LEU A 94 -7.23 -1.84 -1.84
N TRP A 95 -7.88 -2.39 -0.81
CA TRP A 95 -7.83 -1.81 0.53
C TRP A 95 -6.95 -2.66 1.41
N MET A 96 -5.94 -2.02 1.98
CA MET A 96 -4.96 -2.67 2.87
C MET A 96 -5.18 -2.21 4.30
N GLU A 97 -5.11 -3.17 5.23
CA GLU A 97 -5.20 -2.92 6.65
C GLU A 97 -3.84 -3.18 7.30
N ILE A 98 -3.39 -2.25 8.14
CA ILE A 98 -2.20 -2.43 8.96
C ILE A 98 -2.62 -2.32 10.42
N VAL A 99 -2.32 -3.35 11.20
CA VAL A 99 -2.55 -3.37 12.64
C VAL A 99 -1.21 -3.17 13.33
N THR A 100 -1.13 -2.17 14.19
CA THR A 100 0.14 -1.77 14.79
C THR A 100 -0.09 -1.20 16.20
N ASP A 101 0.98 -1.17 16.99
CA ASP A 101 0.98 -0.53 18.30
C ASP A 101 1.27 0.97 18.24
N VAL A 102 1.52 1.51 17.04
CA VAL A 102 1.72 2.95 16.84
C VAL A 102 0.36 3.64 16.97
N ASN A 103 0.21 4.48 17.98
CA ASN A 103 -1.07 5.14 18.28
C ASN A 103 -1.13 6.62 17.88
N ASN A 104 0.00 7.26 17.67
CA ASN A 104 0.08 8.69 17.32
C ASN A 104 1.02 8.86 16.13
N ILE A 105 0.44 9.01 14.94
CA ILE A 105 1.20 9.18 13.70
C ILE A 105 0.95 10.53 13.06
N GLU A 106 0.68 11.50 13.84
CA GLU A 106 0.46 12.87 13.33
C GLU A 106 1.73 13.55 12.86
#